data_b4fae45e17d3e3373e141c77d4262194
#
_entry.id   b4fae45e17d3e3373e141c77d4262194
#
_cell.length_a   1.000
_cell.length_b   1.000
_cell.length_c   1.000
_cell.angle_alpha   90.00
_cell.angle_beta   90.00
_cell.angle_gamma   90.00
#
_symmetry.space_group_name_H-M   'P 1'
#
loop_
_entity.id
_entity.type
_entity.pdbx_description
1 polymer ?
#
loop_
_entity_poly.entity_id
_entity_poly.type
_entity_poly.pdbx_seq_one_letter_code
_entity_poly.pdbx_strand_id
1 'polypeptide(L)'
;MCTKIRLWAMVAGWIISTPCLAQGDPNVTRENAQLRQRVETLEKQVEQLQATVKPPAAEPAPVPAPPAAAGLEPGKKPFWSTLDIQFYGYIKLDAAWDSSGVNPGDYVLFTERGREGDDEFNLTARQTRLGLKIQGPSTGNMKASGVVEADFYGSAGAENKPNLLVRHAYMTFDWPEDKFSILAGQTSDVISPLYPNTLNYTVLWDAGNIGYRHPQVRLTQQLSVGNDMTLELAGAISRTIGDAELLNPAFTPGANAGFPTLQGRAGLTYPWFGFKPTVIGVSAHWGREQYSSDEKFDSWSLNLDVLQPICPVVTVKGEAYVGANLDDYFGGIGQGVRTRTVGGTTLFQKAIGDRGGWFAVTLGPWDAWSFNVGAGLDEVESEDVDALARTSNRSLFANAIYALNKSADIGVELSQWRTDFKNADDVDDVRIQTSFIYKF
;
A
#
# COMPACT_ATOMS: atom_id res chain seq x y z
N MET A 1 -36.62 23.37 40.88
CA MET A 1 -37.68 22.39 41.21
C MET A 1 -37.18 21.03 40.79
N CYS A 2 -36.97 20.20 41.79
CA CYS A 2 -36.53 18.80 41.72
C CYS A 2 -37.54 17.89 41.02
N THR A 3 -37.10 16.88 40.31
CA THR A 3 -37.64 15.53 40.52
C THR A 3 -36.65 14.47 40.01
N LYS A 4 -36.15 13.68 40.94
CA LYS A 4 -35.38 12.44 40.74
C LYS A 4 -36.34 11.32 40.37
N ILE A 5 -35.97 10.44 39.43
CA ILE A 5 -36.58 9.12 39.33
C ILE A 5 -35.49 8.07 39.48
N ARG A 6 -35.63 7.28 40.51
CA ARG A 6 -34.86 6.05 40.79
C ARG A 6 -35.48 4.89 40.03
N LEU A 7 -34.68 4.07 39.38
CA LEU A 7 -35.13 2.77 38.89
C LEU A 7 -34.63 1.67 39.83
N TRP A 8 -35.55 0.84 40.26
CA TRP A 8 -35.38 -0.28 41.18
C TRP A 8 -34.96 -1.54 40.40
N ALA A 9 -34.01 -2.25 40.99
CA ALA A 9 -33.71 -3.63 40.63
C ALA A 9 -34.66 -4.58 41.39
N MET A 10 -35.18 -5.58 40.68
CA MET A 10 -35.75 -6.79 41.31
C MET A 10 -35.20 -8.00 40.58
N VAL A 11 -34.39 -8.77 41.28
CA VAL A 11 -34.07 -10.16 40.96
C VAL A 11 -34.42 -10.95 42.22
N ALA A 12 -35.40 -11.82 42.11
CA ALA A 12 -35.64 -12.94 43.02
C ALA A 12 -35.79 -14.13 42.07
N GLY A 13 -34.95 -15.15 42.00
CA GLY A 13 -34.67 -16.09 43.05
C GLY A 13 -35.54 -17.33 42.82
N TRP A 14 -35.04 -18.36 42.09
CA TRP A 14 -35.49 -19.74 42.27
C TRP A 14 -34.28 -20.67 42.19
N ILE A 15 -33.91 -21.14 43.40
CA ILE A 15 -32.98 -22.25 43.58
C ILE A 15 -33.84 -23.52 43.63
N ILE A 16 -33.61 -24.44 42.71
CA ILE A 16 -33.93 -25.86 42.90
C ILE A 16 -32.64 -26.63 42.64
N SER A 17 -32.12 -27.15 43.70
CA SER A 17 -30.98 -28.05 43.76
C SER A 17 -31.35 -29.46 43.27
N THR A 18 -30.61 -29.96 42.30
CA THR A 18 -30.38 -31.39 42.15
C THR A 18 -28.90 -31.61 41.94
N PRO A 19 -28.25 -32.44 42.75
CA PRO A 19 -26.84 -32.75 42.53
C PRO A 19 -26.76 -33.84 41.43
N CYS A 20 -26.46 -33.46 40.23
CA CYS A 20 -25.97 -34.42 39.24
C CYS A 20 -24.45 -34.50 39.37
N LEU A 21 -23.99 -35.55 40.03
CA LEU A 21 -22.58 -35.94 40.07
C LEU A 21 -22.18 -36.34 38.63
N ALA A 22 -21.75 -35.39 37.82
CA ALA A 22 -20.98 -35.66 36.62
C ALA A 22 -19.59 -36.13 37.08
N GLN A 23 -19.36 -37.43 37.03
CA GLN A 23 -18.00 -37.98 37.06
C GLN A 23 -17.24 -37.35 35.88
N GLY A 24 -16.33 -36.43 36.18
CA GLY A 24 -15.46 -35.83 35.17
C GLY A 24 -14.60 -36.93 34.54
N ASP A 25 -14.51 -36.95 33.21
CA ASP A 25 -13.68 -37.85 32.47
C ASP A 25 -12.24 -37.83 33.05
N PRO A 26 -11.72 -38.97 33.53
CA PRO A 26 -10.39 -39.07 34.12
C PRO A 26 -9.28 -38.53 33.23
N ASN A 27 -9.49 -38.59 31.91
CA ASN A 27 -8.53 -38.07 30.91
C ASN A 27 -8.48 -36.55 30.91
N VAL A 28 -9.63 -35.87 30.99
CA VAL A 28 -9.73 -34.40 31.07
C VAL A 28 -9.09 -33.87 32.34
N THR A 29 -9.29 -34.60 33.45
CA THR A 29 -8.69 -34.23 34.74
C THR A 29 -7.18 -34.36 34.71
N ARG A 30 -6.67 -35.39 34.05
CA ARG A 30 -5.23 -35.63 33.91
C ARG A 30 -4.57 -34.62 32.95
N GLU A 31 -5.25 -34.28 31.87
CA GLU A 31 -4.78 -33.28 30.91
C GLU A 31 -4.76 -31.88 31.51
N ASN A 32 -5.77 -31.50 32.27
CA ASN A 32 -5.79 -30.24 33.02
C ASN A 32 -4.69 -30.16 34.10
N ALA A 33 -4.35 -31.28 34.74
CA ALA A 33 -3.26 -31.35 35.69
C ALA A 33 -1.90 -31.14 35.00
N GLN A 34 -1.72 -31.77 33.82
CA GLN A 34 -0.51 -31.58 32.99
C GLN A 34 -0.37 -30.14 32.47
N LEU A 35 -1.46 -29.54 32.02
CA LEU A 35 -1.48 -28.15 31.56
C LEU A 35 -1.12 -27.18 32.71
N ARG A 36 -1.68 -27.36 33.91
CA ARG A 36 -1.30 -26.55 35.08
C ARG A 36 0.19 -26.67 35.40
N GLN A 37 0.75 -27.87 35.36
CA GLN A 37 2.16 -28.11 35.64
C GLN A 37 3.05 -27.46 34.57
N ARG A 38 2.58 -27.43 33.31
CA ARG A 38 3.28 -26.79 32.21
C ARG A 38 3.23 -25.26 32.30
N VAL A 39 2.11 -24.69 32.71
CA VAL A 39 1.95 -23.25 32.99
C VAL A 39 2.89 -22.83 34.11
N GLU A 40 2.91 -23.55 35.24
CA GLU A 40 3.81 -23.23 36.37
C GLU A 40 5.30 -23.32 35.97
N THR A 41 5.64 -24.25 35.11
CA THR A 41 7.02 -24.38 34.59
C THR A 41 7.38 -23.20 33.68
N LEU A 42 6.46 -22.77 32.82
CA LEU A 42 6.67 -21.63 31.94
C LEU A 42 6.74 -20.32 32.73
N GLU A 43 5.91 -20.15 33.76
CA GLU A 43 5.97 -18.99 34.65
C GLU A 43 7.35 -18.87 35.32
N LYS A 44 7.90 -19.98 35.85
CA LYS A 44 9.25 -20.01 36.42
C LYS A 44 10.33 -19.70 35.38
N GLN A 45 10.17 -20.18 34.15
CA GLN A 45 11.11 -19.86 33.06
C GLN A 45 11.07 -18.38 32.68
N VAL A 46 9.88 -17.79 32.62
CA VAL A 46 9.70 -16.36 32.36
C VAL A 46 10.32 -15.52 33.46
N GLU A 47 10.11 -15.91 34.75
CA GLU A 47 10.71 -15.23 35.90
C GLU A 47 12.24 -15.32 35.89
N GLN A 48 12.81 -16.48 35.53
CA GLN A 48 14.25 -16.65 35.34
C GLN A 48 14.80 -15.83 34.18
N LEU A 49 14.09 -15.79 33.05
CA LEU A 49 14.47 -14.96 31.92
C LEU A 49 14.39 -13.46 32.26
N GLN A 50 13.37 -13.02 32.98
CA GLN A 50 13.25 -11.63 33.43
C GLN A 50 14.36 -11.26 34.45
N ALA A 51 14.78 -12.19 35.30
CA ALA A 51 15.90 -11.97 36.19
C ALA A 51 17.25 -11.91 35.45
N THR A 52 17.38 -12.64 34.34
CA THR A 52 18.61 -12.67 33.52
C THR A 52 18.68 -11.47 32.56
N VAL A 53 17.51 -10.94 32.14
CA VAL A 53 17.38 -9.77 31.23
C VAL A 53 17.41 -8.44 31.98
N LYS A 54 17.50 -8.44 33.32
CA LYS A 54 17.67 -7.18 34.02
C LYS A 54 19.06 -6.61 33.66
N PRO A 55 19.16 -5.58 32.81
CA PRO A 55 20.44 -4.96 32.54
C PRO A 55 21.01 -4.48 33.87
N PRO A 56 22.30 -4.56 34.12
CA PRO A 56 22.89 -3.78 35.21
C PRO A 56 22.42 -2.35 34.98
N ALA A 57 21.95 -1.74 36.06
CA ALA A 57 21.62 -0.32 36.03
C ALA A 57 22.92 0.46 35.72
N ALA A 58 23.23 0.52 34.44
CA ALA A 58 24.12 1.55 33.93
C ALA A 58 23.35 2.84 34.18
N GLU A 59 23.87 3.68 35.03
CA GLU A 59 23.51 5.11 35.05
C GLU A 59 23.42 5.51 33.57
N PRO A 60 22.28 6.06 33.09
CA PRO A 60 22.18 6.50 31.72
C PRO A 60 23.36 7.45 31.51
N ALA A 61 24.27 7.06 30.63
CA ALA A 61 25.27 7.99 30.13
C ALA A 61 24.49 9.26 29.77
N PRO A 62 24.94 10.45 30.21
CA PRO A 62 24.21 11.67 29.93
C PRO A 62 23.90 11.67 28.43
N VAL A 63 22.60 11.61 28.10
CA VAL A 63 22.13 11.75 26.72
C VAL A 63 22.85 12.97 26.23
N PRO A 64 23.65 12.91 25.13
CA PRO A 64 24.27 14.11 24.58
C PRO A 64 23.14 15.12 24.45
N ALA A 65 23.26 16.24 25.14
CA ALA A 65 22.25 17.30 25.02
C ALA A 65 22.00 17.46 23.54
N PRO A 66 20.75 17.49 23.05
CA PRO A 66 20.49 17.78 21.66
C PRO A 66 21.36 18.98 21.32
N PRO A 67 22.12 18.95 20.20
CA PRO A 67 23.08 20.02 19.90
C PRO A 67 22.36 21.32 20.17
N ALA A 68 22.86 22.10 21.12
CA ALA A 68 22.20 23.32 21.60
C ALA A 68 21.77 24.04 20.33
N ALA A 69 20.47 24.29 20.19
CA ALA A 69 19.90 24.90 19.00
C ALA A 69 20.83 26.10 18.74
N ALA A 70 21.65 26.00 17.67
CA ALA A 70 22.79 26.86 17.44
C ALA A 70 22.28 28.27 17.64
N GLY A 71 22.73 28.89 18.72
CA GLY A 71 22.16 30.15 19.21
C GLY A 71 22.11 31.09 18.02
N LEU A 72 20.93 31.54 17.64
CA LEU A 72 20.78 32.49 16.55
C LEU A 72 21.65 33.67 16.86
N GLU A 73 22.71 33.89 16.07
CA GLU A 73 23.46 35.09 16.15
C GLU A 73 22.50 36.29 16.03
N PRO A 74 22.59 37.30 16.88
CA PRO A 74 21.68 38.43 16.82
C PRO A 74 21.69 39.02 15.40
N GLY A 75 20.52 38.96 14.72
CA GLY A 75 20.35 39.43 13.35
C GLY A 75 20.31 38.36 12.25
N LYS A 76 20.67 37.12 12.50
CA LYS A 76 20.45 36.03 11.53
C LYS A 76 19.04 35.50 11.68
N LYS A 77 18.29 35.50 10.56
CA LYS A 77 16.97 34.85 10.50
C LYS A 77 17.14 33.34 10.68
N PRO A 78 16.22 32.64 11.38
CA PRO A 78 16.24 31.19 11.46
C PRO A 78 16.28 30.55 10.09
N PHE A 79 17.02 29.46 9.93
CA PHE A 79 17.12 28.72 8.66
C PHE A 79 15.74 28.41 8.05
N TRP A 80 14.77 28.04 8.88
CA TRP A 80 13.38 27.76 8.43
C TRP A 80 12.64 28.99 7.91
N SER A 81 13.07 30.21 8.21
CA SER A 81 12.47 31.43 7.65
C SER A 81 12.83 31.66 6.18
N THR A 82 13.76 30.88 5.62
CA THR A 82 14.13 30.89 4.21
C THR A 82 13.50 29.76 3.41
N LEU A 83 12.75 28.88 4.07
CA LEU A 83 12.03 27.77 3.43
C LEU A 83 10.63 28.24 3.06
N ASP A 84 10.21 27.93 1.84
CA ASP A 84 8.80 27.98 1.44
C ASP A 84 8.15 26.62 1.77
N ILE A 85 7.25 26.62 2.74
CA ILE A 85 6.58 25.41 3.21
C ILE A 85 5.10 25.51 2.88
N GLN A 86 4.63 24.61 2.02
CA GLN A 86 3.22 24.47 1.67
C GLN A 86 2.65 23.22 2.33
N PHE A 87 1.64 23.39 3.18
CA PHE A 87 0.81 22.31 3.67
C PHE A 87 -0.26 21.99 2.62
N TYR A 88 -0.47 20.71 2.35
CA TYR A 88 -1.48 20.25 1.39
C TYR A 88 -2.05 18.90 1.81
N GLY A 89 -3.16 18.56 1.22
CA GLY A 89 -3.78 17.26 1.46
C GLY A 89 -5.27 17.25 1.18
N TYR A 90 -5.91 16.27 1.76
CA TYR A 90 -7.38 16.19 1.75
C TYR A 90 -7.88 15.36 2.92
N ILE A 91 -9.05 15.67 3.40
CA ILE A 91 -9.87 14.81 4.26
C ILE A 91 -10.80 14.04 3.34
N LYS A 92 -10.85 12.71 3.49
CA LYS A 92 -11.72 11.86 2.69
C LYS A 92 -12.50 10.92 3.60
N LEU A 93 -13.81 10.82 3.34
CA LEU A 93 -14.68 9.82 3.91
C LEU A 93 -15.20 8.95 2.78
N ASP A 94 -15.04 7.64 2.88
CA ASP A 94 -15.57 6.64 1.99
C ASP A 94 -16.65 5.82 2.69
N ALA A 95 -17.80 5.68 2.05
CA ALA A 95 -18.84 4.73 2.40
C ALA A 95 -18.96 3.71 1.28
N ALA A 96 -18.78 2.44 1.57
CA ALA A 96 -18.77 1.38 0.57
C ALA A 96 -19.64 0.20 1.04
N TRP A 97 -20.34 -0.39 0.09
CA TRP A 97 -21.05 -1.65 0.23
C TRP A 97 -20.53 -2.63 -0.81
N ASP A 98 -20.24 -3.85 -0.39
CA ASP A 98 -19.78 -4.98 -1.19
C ASP A 98 -20.79 -6.11 -1.10
N SER A 99 -21.05 -6.81 -2.21
CA SER A 99 -21.99 -7.93 -2.27
C SER A 99 -21.40 -9.25 -1.82
N SER A 100 -20.08 -9.30 -1.62
CA SER A 100 -19.32 -10.47 -1.17
C SER A 100 -18.17 -10.04 -0.28
N GLY A 101 -17.56 -10.98 0.47
CA GLY A 101 -16.37 -10.67 1.26
C GLY A 101 -15.17 -10.32 0.38
N VAL A 102 -14.51 -9.20 0.69
CA VAL A 102 -13.37 -8.67 -0.05
C VAL A 102 -12.15 -8.45 0.84
N ASN A 103 -10.97 -8.53 0.26
CA ASN A 103 -9.72 -8.30 0.98
C ASN A 103 -9.16 -6.90 0.66
N PRO A 104 -8.78 -6.10 1.64
CA PRO A 104 -8.89 -6.28 3.10
C PRO A 104 -10.21 -5.76 3.72
N GLY A 105 -11.22 -5.42 2.94
CA GLY A 105 -12.55 -5.01 3.38
C GLY A 105 -12.87 -3.54 3.17
N ASP A 106 -12.13 -2.59 3.73
CA ASP A 106 -12.40 -1.16 3.54
C ASP A 106 -11.99 -0.62 2.15
N TYR A 107 -11.24 -1.41 1.40
CA TYR A 107 -11.00 -1.29 -0.03
C TYR A 107 -10.87 -2.70 -0.65
N VAL A 108 -10.83 -2.85 -1.95
CA VAL A 108 -10.78 -4.16 -2.61
C VAL A 108 -9.47 -4.33 -3.34
N LEU A 109 -8.71 -5.37 -2.98
CA LEU A 109 -7.62 -5.91 -3.80
C LEU A 109 -8.13 -7.10 -4.63
N PHE A 110 -8.81 -8.04 -3.97
CA PHE A 110 -9.43 -9.23 -4.57
C PHE A 110 -10.61 -9.71 -3.72
N THR A 111 -11.44 -10.61 -4.26
CA THR A 111 -12.55 -11.24 -3.53
C THR A 111 -12.05 -12.44 -2.74
N GLU A 112 -12.67 -12.73 -1.60
CA GLU A 112 -12.28 -13.83 -0.72
C GLU A 112 -13.08 -15.10 -1.00
N ARG A 113 -12.38 -16.21 -1.16
CA ARG A 113 -13.01 -17.52 -1.33
C ARG A 113 -13.78 -17.94 -0.08
N GLY A 114 -15.00 -18.48 -0.29
CA GLY A 114 -15.86 -18.94 0.80
C GLY A 114 -16.64 -17.81 1.50
N ARG A 115 -16.62 -16.62 0.94
CA ARG A 115 -17.39 -15.46 1.39
C ARG A 115 -18.29 -14.87 0.30
N GLU A 116 -18.64 -15.69 -0.66
CA GLU A 116 -19.59 -15.33 -1.72
C GLU A 116 -20.99 -15.06 -1.14
N GLY A 117 -21.57 -13.91 -1.47
CA GLY A 117 -22.84 -13.45 -0.92
C GLY A 117 -22.82 -13.02 0.54
N ASP A 118 -21.63 -12.85 1.11
CA ASP A 118 -21.40 -12.36 2.47
C ASP A 118 -21.21 -10.84 2.39
N ASP A 119 -22.32 -10.11 2.32
CA ASP A 119 -22.30 -8.67 2.08
C ASP A 119 -21.66 -7.88 3.23
N GLU A 120 -20.91 -6.84 2.86
CA GLU A 120 -20.16 -6.00 3.79
C GLU A 120 -20.53 -4.52 3.62
N PHE A 121 -20.47 -3.77 4.71
CA PHE A 121 -20.57 -2.31 4.68
C PHE A 121 -19.42 -1.70 5.46
N ASN A 122 -18.68 -0.82 4.80
CA ASN A 122 -17.54 -0.11 5.37
C ASN A 122 -17.75 1.40 5.33
N LEU A 123 -17.31 2.07 6.41
CA LEU A 123 -17.25 3.53 6.49
C LEU A 123 -15.88 3.91 7.03
N THR A 124 -15.03 4.52 6.19
CA THR A 124 -13.63 4.77 6.53
C THR A 124 -13.15 6.16 6.13
N ALA A 125 -12.29 6.75 6.96
CA ALA A 125 -11.58 7.99 6.66
C ALA A 125 -10.05 7.77 6.46
N ARG A 126 -9.60 6.51 6.36
CA ARG A 126 -8.17 6.15 6.32
C ARG A 126 -7.43 6.72 5.12
N GLN A 127 -8.11 7.02 4.02
CA GLN A 127 -7.50 7.64 2.85
C GLN A 127 -7.24 9.15 3.03
N THR A 128 -7.65 9.76 4.14
CA THR A 128 -7.26 11.14 4.48
C THR A 128 -5.74 11.28 4.38
N ARG A 129 -5.29 12.34 3.71
CA ARG A 129 -3.88 12.53 3.37
C ARG A 129 -3.38 13.89 3.83
N LEU A 130 -2.19 13.88 4.44
CA LEU A 130 -1.51 15.07 4.92
C LEU A 130 -0.13 15.13 4.30
N GLY A 131 0.25 16.29 3.77
CA GLY A 131 1.53 16.46 3.12
C GLY A 131 2.13 17.84 3.33
N LEU A 132 3.45 17.90 3.26
CA LEU A 132 4.27 19.10 3.25
C LEU A 132 5.13 19.11 2.00
N LYS A 133 5.08 20.21 1.24
CA LYS A 133 6.07 20.54 0.22
C LYS A 133 7.00 21.58 0.78
N ILE A 134 8.29 21.35 0.67
CA ILE A 134 9.34 22.21 1.24
C ILE A 134 10.23 22.64 0.08
N GLN A 135 10.36 23.93 -0.15
CA GLN A 135 11.32 24.48 -1.11
C GLN A 135 12.43 25.19 -0.36
N GLY A 136 13.65 24.77 -0.63
CA GLY A 136 14.85 25.38 -0.09
C GLY A 136 15.37 26.52 -0.96
N PRO A 137 16.39 27.23 -0.49
CA PRO A 137 17.06 28.24 -1.29
C PRO A 137 17.77 27.60 -2.50
N SER A 138 17.79 28.33 -3.62
CA SER A 138 18.55 27.93 -4.81
C SER A 138 20.03 28.22 -4.61
N THR A 139 20.91 27.39 -5.18
CA THR A 139 22.36 27.59 -5.20
C THR A 139 22.83 27.47 -6.65
N GLY A 140 23.16 28.60 -7.26
CA GLY A 140 23.41 28.65 -8.70
C GLY A 140 22.17 28.18 -9.49
N ASN A 141 22.34 27.22 -10.40
CA ASN A 141 21.28 26.61 -11.16
C ASN A 141 20.52 25.51 -10.38
N MET A 142 21.06 25.02 -9.27
CA MET A 142 20.47 23.94 -8.48
C MET A 142 19.35 24.44 -7.56
N LYS A 143 18.21 23.76 -7.59
CA LYS A 143 17.07 23.92 -6.68
C LYS A 143 16.93 22.68 -5.80
N ALA A 144 16.80 22.88 -4.48
CA ALA A 144 16.54 21.81 -3.55
C ALA A 144 15.08 21.88 -3.07
N SER A 145 14.41 20.73 -3.04
CA SER A 145 13.05 20.61 -2.52
C SER A 145 12.86 19.31 -1.74
N GLY A 146 11.80 19.23 -0.97
CA GLY A 146 11.43 18.01 -0.25
C GLY A 146 9.93 17.84 -0.18
N VAL A 147 9.49 16.60 -0.02
CA VAL A 147 8.10 16.24 0.19
C VAL A 147 8.00 15.22 1.31
N VAL A 148 7.06 15.45 2.23
CA VAL A 148 6.63 14.45 3.22
C VAL A 148 5.13 14.30 3.09
N GLU A 149 4.64 13.08 2.90
CA GLU A 149 3.22 12.78 2.77
C GLU A 149 2.88 11.48 3.50
N ALA A 150 1.77 11.48 4.22
CA ALA A 150 1.25 10.30 4.91
C ALA A 150 -0.26 10.19 4.75
N ASP A 151 -0.77 8.95 4.81
CA ASP A 151 -2.18 8.62 5.03
C ASP A 151 -2.33 7.67 6.23
N PHE A 152 -3.49 7.07 6.43
CA PHE A 152 -3.79 6.24 7.60
C PHE A 152 -3.94 4.75 7.25
N TYR A 153 -3.35 4.32 6.17
CA TYR A 153 -3.31 2.90 5.74
C TYR A 153 -2.04 2.15 6.21
N GLY A 154 -1.37 2.62 7.24
CA GLY A 154 -0.30 1.86 7.90
C GLY A 154 -0.81 0.52 8.44
N SER A 155 0.12 -0.42 8.66
CA SER A 155 -0.14 -1.82 8.97
C SER A 155 -1.29 -2.06 9.94
N ALA A 156 -1.99 -3.16 9.73
CA ALA A 156 -3.24 -3.55 10.35
C ALA A 156 -3.31 -3.28 11.86
N GLY A 157 -3.82 -2.10 12.21
CA GLY A 157 -4.43 -1.91 13.50
C GLY A 157 -5.77 -2.63 13.53
N ALA A 158 -6.26 -2.96 14.71
CA ALA A 158 -7.66 -3.32 14.86
C ALA A 158 -8.52 -2.18 14.29
N GLU A 159 -9.68 -2.53 13.78
CA GLU A 159 -10.73 -1.62 13.36
C GLU A 159 -10.80 -0.38 14.27
N ASN A 160 -10.95 0.83 13.72
CA ASN A 160 -10.89 2.11 14.43
C ASN A 160 -9.55 2.50 15.09
N LYS A 161 -8.45 1.85 14.73
CA LYS A 161 -7.08 2.22 15.15
C LYS A 161 -6.16 2.34 13.94
N PRO A 162 -6.43 3.28 13.01
CA PRO A 162 -5.62 3.47 11.83
C PRO A 162 -4.21 3.94 12.22
N ASN A 163 -3.18 3.37 11.57
CA ASN A 163 -1.80 3.78 11.71
C ASN A 163 -1.37 4.67 10.55
N LEU A 164 -0.44 5.59 10.81
CA LEU A 164 0.17 6.39 9.77
C LEU A 164 1.02 5.52 8.84
N LEU A 165 0.82 5.70 7.54
CA LEU A 165 1.66 5.17 6.47
C LEU A 165 2.42 6.33 5.83
N VAL A 166 3.74 6.29 5.86
CA VAL A 166 4.57 7.23 5.09
C VAL A 166 4.47 6.85 3.62
N ARG A 167 3.86 7.73 2.82
CA ARG A 167 3.72 7.56 1.37
C ARG A 167 4.93 8.11 0.64
N HIS A 168 5.26 9.35 0.94
CA HIS A 168 6.38 10.05 0.38
C HIS A 168 7.22 10.68 1.50
N ALA A 169 8.53 10.52 1.43
CA ALA A 169 9.50 11.17 2.28
C ALA A 169 10.81 11.26 1.49
N TYR A 170 10.93 12.28 0.64
CA TYR A 170 12.07 12.41 -0.26
C TYR A 170 12.52 13.86 -0.42
N MET A 171 13.75 14.03 -0.85
CA MET A 171 14.32 15.29 -1.31
C MET A 171 14.68 15.19 -2.79
N THR A 172 14.63 16.32 -3.48
CA THR A 172 15.04 16.43 -4.89
C THR A 172 16.06 17.56 -5.03
N PHE A 173 17.11 17.29 -5.78
CA PHE A 173 18.03 18.28 -6.30
C PHE A 173 17.82 18.37 -7.81
N ASP A 174 17.40 19.52 -8.28
CA ASP A 174 16.99 19.76 -9.65
C ASP A 174 17.86 20.81 -10.31
N TRP A 175 18.38 20.52 -11.49
CA TRP A 175 19.12 21.42 -12.38
C TRP A 175 18.29 21.69 -13.65
N PRO A 176 17.40 22.71 -13.61
CA PRO A 176 16.44 22.93 -14.71
C PRO A 176 17.10 23.23 -16.06
N GLU A 177 18.24 23.94 -16.06
CA GLU A 177 18.99 24.27 -17.30
C GLU A 177 19.56 23.00 -17.95
N ASP A 178 20.01 22.04 -17.14
CA ASP A 178 20.57 20.77 -17.59
C ASP A 178 19.48 19.72 -17.80
N LYS A 179 18.22 20.02 -17.42
CA LYS A 179 17.09 19.09 -17.41
C LYS A 179 17.41 17.77 -16.69
N PHE A 180 18.15 17.87 -15.60
CA PHE A 180 18.63 16.76 -14.79
C PHE A 180 18.15 16.90 -13.35
N SER A 181 17.80 15.78 -12.71
CA SER A 181 17.47 15.76 -11.30
C SER A 181 17.96 14.52 -10.58
N ILE A 182 18.21 14.66 -9.29
CA ILE A 182 18.52 13.59 -8.35
C ILE A 182 17.44 13.61 -7.28
N LEU A 183 16.79 12.46 -7.06
CA LEU A 183 15.84 12.25 -5.96
C LEU A 183 16.42 11.22 -4.98
N ALA A 184 16.30 11.48 -3.68
CA ALA A 184 16.68 10.56 -2.63
C ALA A 184 15.59 10.48 -1.56
N GLY A 185 15.14 9.28 -1.22
CA GLY A 185 14.10 9.01 -0.22
C GLY A 185 13.01 8.09 -0.73
N GLN A 186 11.91 7.98 0.01
CA GLN A 186 10.78 7.11 -0.33
C GLN A 186 9.77 7.83 -1.22
N THR A 187 9.46 7.25 -2.37
CA THR A 187 8.42 7.72 -3.29
C THR A 187 7.99 6.60 -4.25
N SER A 188 7.00 6.88 -5.13
CA SER A 188 6.55 5.92 -6.14
C SER A 188 7.69 5.40 -6.99
N ASP A 189 7.58 4.15 -7.40
CA ASP A 189 8.53 3.47 -8.27
C ASP A 189 8.70 4.19 -9.61
N VAL A 190 9.74 3.83 -10.33
CA VAL A 190 9.99 4.32 -11.69
C VAL A 190 9.12 3.56 -12.69
N ILE A 191 8.79 2.31 -12.37
CA ILE A 191 7.93 1.45 -13.20
C ILE A 191 6.46 1.86 -13.05
N SER A 192 5.67 1.64 -14.09
CA SER A 192 4.20 1.81 -14.09
C SER A 192 3.73 3.09 -13.39
N PRO A 193 4.08 4.28 -13.95
CA PRO A 193 3.90 5.54 -13.24
C PRO A 193 2.47 6.08 -13.28
N LEU A 194 1.55 5.44 -13.99
CA LEU A 194 0.18 5.93 -14.17
C LEU A 194 -0.78 5.28 -13.15
N TYR A 195 -1.89 5.96 -12.91
CA TYR A 195 -2.96 5.47 -12.04
C TYR A 195 -4.32 5.75 -12.68
N PRO A 196 -5.29 4.81 -12.64
CA PRO A 196 -6.67 5.10 -12.98
C PRO A 196 -7.27 6.09 -11.96
N ASN A 197 -8.28 6.86 -12.39
CA ASN A 197 -8.98 7.79 -11.50
C ASN A 197 -10.15 7.07 -10.82
N THR A 198 -9.86 6.19 -9.87
CA THR A 198 -10.87 5.49 -9.06
C THR A 198 -11.16 6.26 -7.76
N LEU A 199 -12.33 6.03 -7.17
CA LEU A 199 -12.61 6.42 -5.78
C LEU A 199 -12.08 5.35 -4.81
N ASN A 200 -12.07 4.08 -5.22
CA ASN A 200 -11.43 3.00 -4.48
C ASN A 200 -9.93 3.29 -4.33
N TYR A 201 -9.42 3.08 -3.12
CA TYR A 201 -8.01 3.34 -2.75
C TYR A 201 -7.01 2.57 -3.59
N THR A 202 -7.37 1.37 -4.03
CA THR A 202 -6.45 0.43 -4.67
C THR A 202 -5.96 0.84 -6.05
N VAL A 203 -6.66 1.73 -6.74
CA VAL A 203 -6.30 2.14 -8.11
C VAL A 203 -6.01 0.95 -9.05
N LEU A 204 -6.78 -0.15 -8.91
CA LEU A 204 -6.63 -1.44 -9.61
C LEU A 204 -5.35 -2.23 -9.26
N TRP A 205 -4.74 -2.01 -8.10
CA TRP A 205 -3.71 -2.91 -7.58
C TRP A 205 -4.25 -4.33 -7.45
N ASP A 206 -3.42 -5.34 -7.69
CA ASP A 206 -3.78 -6.76 -7.81
C ASP A 206 -4.86 -7.05 -8.90
N ALA A 207 -5.17 -6.06 -9.73
CA ALA A 207 -6.09 -6.17 -10.85
C ALA A 207 -5.53 -5.42 -12.08
N GLY A 208 -4.22 -5.53 -12.32
CA GLY A 208 -3.56 -5.05 -13.53
C GLY A 208 -2.73 -3.79 -13.39
N ASN A 209 -2.80 -3.07 -12.28
CA ASN A 209 -1.92 -1.95 -11.96
C ASN A 209 -0.86 -2.42 -10.97
N ILE A 210 0.42 -2.23 -11.30
CA ILE A 210 1.54 -2.54 -10.40
C ILE A 210 2.33 -1.28 -10.07
N GLY A 211 3.20 -1.41 -9.07
CA GLY A 211 4.05 -0.33 -8.57
C GLY A 211 3.62 0.17 -7.21
N TYR A 212 4.59 0.45 -6.39
CA TYR A 212 4.38 0.90 -5.01
C TYR A 212 5.29 2.10 -4.69
N ARG A 213 5.74 2.19 -3.49
CA ARG A 213 6.62 3.26 -3.00
C ARG A 213 7.78 2.68 -2.21
N HIS A 214 8.97 2.81 -2.78
CA HIS A 214 10.19 2.30 -2.17
C HIS A 214 11.17 3.43 -1.81
N PRO A 215 11.93 3.30 -0.72
CA PRO A 215 13.13 4.11 -0.51
C PRO A 215 14.11 3.91 -1.67
N GLN A 216 14.56 5.00 -2.29
CA GLN A 216 15.33 4.95 -3.53
C GLN A 216 16.25 6.16 -3.70
N VAL A 217 17.26 5.98 -4.54
CA VAL A 217 17.98 7.09 -5.18
C VAL A 217 17.70 6.98 -6.67
N ARG A 218 17.16 8.06 -7.25
CA ARG A 218 16.74 8.13 -8.66
C ARG A 218 17.48 9.26 -9.37
N LEU A 219 17.95 8.99 -10.56
CA LEU A 219 18.46 9.97 -11.51
C LEU A 219 17.45 10.11 -12.66
N THR A 220 17.16 11.34 -13.06
CA THR A 220 16.26 11.61 -14.19
C THR A 220 16.92 12.61 -15.12
N GLN A 221 16.95 12.32 -16.43
CA GLN A 221 17.45 13.19 -17.48
C GLN A 221 16.40 13.34 -18.57
N GLN A 222 16.11 14.58 -18.97
CA GLN A 222 15.26 14.85 -20.12
C GLN A 222 16.11 15.32 -21.29
N LEU A 223 15.85 14.74 -22.46
CA LEU A 223 16.54 15.01 -23.72
C LEU A 223 15.54 15.52 -24.74
N SER A 224 15.84 16.66 -25.37
CA SER A 224 15.08 17.11 -26.53
C SER A 224 15.51 16.32 -27.77
N VAL A 225 14.59 15.54 -28.35
CA VAL A 225 14.88 14.63 -29.48
C VAL A 225 14.26 15.09 -30.80
N GLY A 226 14.17 16.39 -31.00
CA GLY A 226 13.64 17.04 -32.20
C GLY A 226 12.28 17.68 -31.97
N ASN A 227 11.68 18.21 -32.99
CA ASN A 227 10.42 18.95 -33.09
C ASN A 227 9.40 18.67 -31.96
N ASP A 228 9.54 19.36 -30.82
CA ASP A 228 8.66 19.29 -29.65
C ASP A 228 8.58 17.90 -28.97
N MET A 229 9.50 16.98 -29.26
CA MET A 229 9.62 15.71 -28.58
C MET A 229 10.62 15.76 -27.44
N THR A 230 10.27 15.13 -26.33
CA THR A 230 11.16 14.96 -25.18
C THR A 230 11.26 13.48 -24.82
N LEU A 231 12.48 12.96 -24.72
CA LEU A 231 12.78 11.66 -24.17
C LEU A 231 13.21 11.85 -22.70
N GLU A 232 12.47 11.25 -21.77
CA GLU A 232 12.85 11.17 -20.37
C GLU A 232 13.46 9.81 -20.08
N LEU A 233 14.65 9.82 -19.49
CA LEU A 233 15.32 8.63 -18.99
C LEU A 233 15.39 8.72 -17.46
N ALA A 234 14.86 7.72 -16.77
CA ALA A 234 14.95 7.60 -15.32
C ALA A 234 15.59 6.27 -14.94
N GLY A 235 16.51 6.31 -13.98
CA GLY A 235 17.12 5.12 -13.40
C GLY A 235 17.14 5.24 -11.88
N ALA A 236 16.81 4.15 -11.17
CA ALA A 236 16.82 4.15 -9.73
C ALA A 236 17.45 2.88 -9.16
N ILE A 237 18.08 3.03 -8.00
CA ILE A 237 18.37 1.95 -7.08
C ILE A 237 17.41 2.10 -5.90
N SER A 238 16.68 1.05 -5.57
CA SER A 238 15.68 1.05 -4.50
C SER A 238 15.93 -0.10 -3.51
N ARG A 239 15.35 0.05 -2.32
CA ARG A 239 15.33 -1.04 -1.36
C ARG A 239 14.45 -2.16 -1.89
N THR A 240 14.97 -3.38 -1.92
CA THR A 240 14.14 -4.56 -2.08
C THR A 240 13.29 -4.71 -0.81
N ILE A 241 11.99 -4.85 -0.99
CA ILE A 241 11.06 -5.29 0.05
C ILE A 241 10.89 -6.79 -0.15
N GLY A 242 10.30 -7.50 0.70
CA GLY A 242 10.00 -8.93 0.60
C GLY A 242 9.11 -9.33 1.75
N ASP A 243 8.41 -10.42 1.59
CA ASP A 243 7.40 -11.00 2.49
C ASP A 243 7.94 -11.34 3.90
N ALA A 244 8.47 -10.37 4.61
CA ALA A 244 9.06 -10.55 5.94
C ALA A 244 8.05 -11.05 6.98
N GLU A 245 6.76 -10.80 6.76
CA GLU A 245 5.73 -11.04 7.77
C GLU A 245 5.29 -12.51 7.84
N LEU A 246 5.47 -13.28 6.78
CA LEU A 246 4.91 -14.64 6.69
C LEU A 246 5.80 -15.73 7.30
N LEU A 247 7.09 -15.49 7.50
CA LEU A 247 8.01 -16.63 7.59
C LEU A 247 8.92 -16.70 8.80
N ASN A 248 9.46 -15.61 9.26
CA ASN A 248 10.29 -15.53 10.45
C ASN A 248 10.56 -14.07 10.78
N PRO A 249 10.14 -13.56 11.94
CA PRO A 249 10.39 -12.15 12.32
C PRO A 249 11.89 -11.80 12.45
N ALA A 250 12.77 -12.78 12.48
CA ALA A 250 14.23 -12.60 12.47
C ALA A 250 14.81 -12.49 11.05
N PHE A 251 14.01 -12.68 10.00
CA PHE A 251 14.44 -12.71 8.62
C PHE A 251 13.75 -11.62 7.80
N THR A 252 14.51 -10.82 7.08
CA THR A 252 13.98 -9.74 6.22
C THR A 252 14.41 -10.07 4.78
N PRO A 253 13.57 -10.75 3.97
CA PRO A 253 13.96 -11.31 2.68
C PRO A 253 14.62 -10.31 1.74
N GLY A 254 14.08 -9.09 1.65
CA GLY A 254 14.65 -8.06 0.81
C GLY A 254 16.02 -7.56 1.27
N ALA A 255 16.20 -7.31 2.58
CA ALA A 255 17.48 -6.85 3.12
C ALA A 255 18.55 -7.97 3.10
N ASN A 256 18.15 -9.21 3.38
CA ASN A 256 19.06 -10.35 3.43
C ASN A 256 19.62 -10.75 2.05
N ALA A 257 18.95 -10.38 0.97
CA ALA A 257 19.44 -10.58 -0.39
C ALA A 257 20.78 -9.86 -0.64
N GLY A 258 21.05 -8.79 0.10
CA GLY A 258 22.31 -8.03 0.04
C GLY A 258 22.51 -7.28 -1.29
N PHE A 259 21.44 -7.08 -2.06
CA PHE A 259 21.46 -6.39 -3.35
C PHE A 259 20.22 -5.48 -3.50
N PRO A 260 20.39 -4.25 -4.00
CA PRO A 260 19.26 -3.35 -4.22
C PRO A 260 18.46 -3.76 -5.45
N THR A 261 17.20 -3.38 -5.51
CA THR A 261 16.41 -3.43 -6.73
C THR A 261 16.87 -2.32 -7.68
N LEU A 262 17.04 -2.67 -8.94
CA LEU A 262 17.32 -1.74 -10.04
C LEU A 262 16.02 -1.46 -10.79
N GLN A 263 15.75 -0.18 -11.08
CA GLN A 263 14.60 0.25 -11.86
C GLN A 263 15.03 1.19 -12.97
N GLY A 264 14.38 1.12 -14.12
CA GLY A 264 14.64 2.00 -15.24
C GLY A 264 13.38 2.29 -16.05
N ARG A 265 13.27 3.51 -16.60
CA ARG A 265 12.20 3.90 -17.53
C ARG A 265 12.74 4.82 -18.62
N ALA A 266 12.24 4.62 -19.85
CA ALA A 266 12.36 5.55 -20.96
C ALA A 266 10.94 5.98 -21.37
N GLY A 267 10.65 7.27 -21.29
CA GLY A 267 9.36 7.86 -21.63
C GLY A 267 9.47 8.89 -22.72
N LEU A 268 8.77 8.68 -23.84
CA LEU A 268 8.71 9.62 -24.97
C LEU A 268 7.45 10.48 -24.85
N THR A 269 7.64 11.79 -24.81
CA THR A 269 6.58 12.79 -24.86
C THR A 269 6.52 13.37 -26.26
N TYR A 270 5.34 13.30 -26.90
CA TYR A 270 5.12 13.73 -28.28
C TYR A 270 3.74 14.40 -28.47
N PRO A 271 3.65 15.59 -29.12
CA PRO A 271 2.40 16.33 -29.29
C PRO A 271 1.54 15.77 -30.43
N TRP A 272 1.07 14.51 -30.32
CA TRP A 272 0.39 13.80 -31.42
C TRP A 272 -0.88 14.50 -31.91
N PHE A 273 -1.79 14.89 -30.99
CA PHE A 273 -3.06 15.51 -31.37
C PHE A 273 -3.05 17.04 -31.33
N GLY A 274 -1.90 17.66 -31.09
CA GLY A 274 -1.77 19.13 -31.06
C GLY A 274 -2.46 19.83 -29.88
N PHE A 275 -3.03 19.06 -28.91
CA PHE A 275 -3.71 19.59 -27.72
C PHE A 275 -2.82 19.48 -26.47
N LYS A 276 -2.51 18.29 -26.06
CA LYS A 276 -1.57 17.98 -24.99
C LYS A 276 -0.68 16.83 -25.44
N PRO A 277 0.56 16.75 -24.96
CA PRO A 277 1.45 15.70 -25.36
C PRO A 277 0.93 14.30 -24.99
N THR A 278 1.11 13.35 -25.89
CA THR A 278 1.07 11.93 -25.60
C THR A 278 2.34 11.54 -24.88
N VAL A 279 2.25 10.66 -23.90
CA VAL A 279 3.40 10.02 -23.28
C VAL A 279 3.31 8.52 -23.50
N ILE A 280 4.38 7.92 -24.02
CA ILE A 280 4.52 6.47 -24.14
C ILE A 280 5.81 6.11 -23.42
N GLY A 281 5.75 5.18 -22.49
CA GLY A 281 6.90 4.76 -21.70
C GLY A 281 7.08 3.25 -21.69
N VAL A 282 8.34 2.82 -21.60
CA VAL A 282 8.73 1.46 -21.28
C VAL A 282 9.56 1.48 -20.02
N SER A 283 9.30 0.55 -19.10
CA SER A 283 10.03 0.48 -17.85
C SER A 283 10.28 -0.98 -17.44
N ALA A 284 11.27 -1.18 -16.59
CA ALA A 284 11.61 -2.48 -16.05
C ALA A 284 12.17 -2.34 -14.64
N HIS A 285 12.00 -3.38 -13.83
CA HIS A 285 12.77 -3.55 -12.60
C HIS A 285 13.36 -4.95 -12.51
N TRP A 286 14.39 -5.08 -11.70
CA TRP A 286 14.96 -6.35 -11.29
C TRP A 286 15.52 -6.23 -9.87
N GLY A 287 15.11 -7.13 -9.01
CA GLY A 287 15.55 -7.25 -7.62
C GLY A 287 15.68 -8.72 -7.23
N ARG A 288 16.12 -8.95 -6.02
CA ARG A 288 16.29 -10.30 -5.46
C ARG A 288 15.88 -10.33 -4.02
N GLU A 289 15.21 -11.40 -3.63
CA GLU A 289 14.79 -11.67 -2.28
C GLU A 289 15.41 -12.98 -1.79
N GLN A 290 15.74 -13.03 -0.51
CA GLN A 290 16.31 -14.23 0.12
C GLN A 290 15.39 -14.70 1.23
N TYR A 291 14.81 -15.88 1.06
CA TYR A 291 13.83 -16.47 1.98
C TYR A 291 14.44 -17.44 3.00
N SER A 292 15.61 -18.00 2.68
CA SER A 292 16.43 -18.82 3.60
C SER A 292 17.92 -18.63 3.30
N SER A 293 18.80 -19.34 4.01
CA SER A 293 20.24 -19.26 3.73
C SER A 293 20.60 -19.56 2.28
N ASP A 294 19.84 -20.43 1.63
CA ASP A 294 20.17 -20.98 0.31
C ASP A 294 19.14 -20.66 -0.78
N GLU A 295 17.94 -20.15 -0.40
CA GLU A 295 16.84 -19.92 -1.32
C GLU A 295 16.69 -18.43 -1.63
N LYS A 296 16.90 -18.07 -2.89
CA LYS A 296 16.78 -16.72 -3.43
C LYS A 296 15.89 -16.74 -4.66
N PHE A 297 15.02 -15.75 -4.75
CA PHE A 297 14.13 -15.56 -5.91
C PHE A 297 14.29 -14.16 -6.46
N ASP A 298 14.25 -14.06 -7.78
CA ASP A 298 14.28 -12.78 -8.44
C ASP A 298 12.86 -12.21 -8.57
N SER A 299 12.71 -10.93 -8.25
CA SER A 299 11.54 -10.12 -8.59
C SER A 299 11.88 -9.29 -9.81
N TRP A 300 11.05 -9.31 -10.85
CA TRP A 300 11.30 -8.55 -12.07
C TRP A 300 10.01 -8.22 -12.82
N SER A 301 10.01 -7.11 -13.55
CA SER A 301 8.95 -6.80 -14.50
C SER A 301 9.47 -6.08 -15.74
N LEU A 302 8.70 -6.21 -16.83
CA LEU A 302 8.78 -5.36 -18.01
C LEU A 302 7.42 -4.73 -18.23
N ASN A 303 7.37 -3.40 -18.40
CA ASN A 303 6.15 -2.64 -18.39
C ASN A 303 6.06 -1.67 -19.57
N LEU A 304 4.83 -1.41 -20.00
CA LEU A 304 4.45 -0.40 -20.99
C LEU A 304 3.43 0.53 -20.38
N ASP A 305 3.60 1.86 -20.53
CA ASP A 305 2.65 2.87 -20.10
C ASP A 305 2.29 3.82 -21.25
N VAL A 306 1.01 4.21 -21.30
CA VAL A 306 0.49 5.14 -22.31
C VAL A 306 -0.45 6.14 -21.65
N LEU A 307 -0.19 7.43 -21.85
CA LEU A 307 -1.08 8.54 -21.51
C LEU A 307 -1.40 9.31 -22.78
N GLN A 308 -2.67 9.27 -23.22
CA GLN A 308 -3.14 9.87 -24.45
C GLN A 308 -4.29 10.87 -24.20
N PRO A 309 -4.01 12.18 -24.05
CA PRO A 309 -5.04 13.20 -24.15
C PRO A 309 -5.50 13.32 -25.60
N ILE A 310 -6.78 13.04 -25.86
CA ILE A 310 -7.37 13.10 -27.22
C ILE A 310 -7.90 14.49 -27.50
N CYS A 311 -8.61 15.07 -26.54
CA CYS A 311 -9.16 16.44 -26.62
C CYS A 311 -9.30 17.00 -25.20
N PRO A 312 -9.73 18.27 -25.01
CA PRO A 312 -9.84 18.89 -23.69
C PRO A 312 -10.67 18.11 -22.64
N VAL A 313 -11.60 17.27 -23.11
CA VAL A 313 -12.53 16.54 -22.26
C VAL A 313 -12.40 15.02 -22.37
N VAL A 314 -11.41 14.50 -23.12
CA VAL A 314 -11.18 13.04 -23.24
C VAL A 314 -9.70 12.72 -23.08
N THR A 315 -9.38 11.91 -22.08
CA THR A 315 -8.04 11.36 -21.88
C THR A 315 -8.14 9.85 -21.71
N VAL A 316 -7.30 9.11 -22.43
CA VAL A 316 -7.12 7.66 -22.32
C VAL A 316 -5.78 7.39 -21.67
N LYS A 317 -5.70 6.45 -20.76
CA LYS A 317 -4.45 5.98 -20.16
C LYS A 317 -4.53 4.51 -19.80
N GLY A 318 -3.39 3.87 -19.74
CA GLY A 318 -3.28 2.48 -19.38
C GLY A 318 -1.85 2.01 -19.28
N GLU A 319 -1.70 0.83 -18.71
CA GLU A 319 -0.44 0.15 -18.51
C GLU A 319 -0.61 -1.35 -18.75
N ALA A 320 0.47 -2.01 -19.13
CA ALA A 320 0.55 -3.46 -19.23
C ALA A 320 1.92 -3.93 -18.76
N TYR A 321 1.96 -5.10 -18.16
CA TYR A 321 3.19 -5.67 -17.62
C TYR A 321 3.25 -7.20 -17.77
N VAL A 322 4.48 -7.72 -17.65
CA VAL A 322 4.80 -9.12 -17.44
C VAL A 322 5.98 -9.19 -16.46
N GLY A 323 5.97 -10.19 -15.58
CA GLY A 323 7.02 -10.34 -14.59
C GLY A 323 6.91 -11.60 -13.76
N ALA A 324 7.58 -11.61 -12.61
CA ALA A 324 7.48 -12.65 -11.61
C ALA A 324 7.83 -12.09 -10.23
N ASN A 325 7.21 -12.66 -9.19
CA ASN A 325 7.40 -12.26 -7.80
C ASN A 325 7.10 -10.77 -7.60
N LEU A 326 5.83 -10.38 -7.90
CA LEU A 326 5.38 -8.99 -7.96
C LEU A 326 4.46 -8.56 -6.80
N ASP A 327 4.27 -9.40 -5.78
CA ASP A 327 3.42 -9.11 -4.61
C ASP A 327 3.81 -7.82 -3.88
N ASP A 328 5.10 -7.51 -3.73
CA ASP A 328 5.60 -6.24 -3.18
C ASP A 328 5.33 -5.02 -4.06
N TYR A 329 4.91 -5.25 -5.31
CA TYR A 329 4.50 -4.24 -6.28
C TYR A 329 2.99 -4.25 -6.55
N PHE A 330 2.21 -4.96 -5.72
CA PHE A 330 0.77 -5.17 -5.93
C PHE A 330 0.42 -5.85 -7.25
N GLY A 331 1.24 -6.82 -7.68
CA GLY A 331 0.96 -7.76 -8.73
C GLY A 331 0.90 -9.18 -8.18
N GLY A 332 0.64 -10.17 -9.05
CA GLY A 332 0.54 -11.57 -8.65
C GLY A 332 -0.66 -11.88 -7.77
N ILE A 333 -1.61 -10.95 -7.69
CA ILE A 333 -2.78 -11.02 -6.82
C ILE A 333 -2.34 -11.28 -5.36
N GLY A 334 -1.30 -10.51 -4.89
CA GLY A 334 -0.68 -10.66 -3.58
C GLY A 334 -0.01 -12.03 -3.36
N GLN A 335 0.59 -12.61 -4.40
CA GLN A 335 1.30 -13.89 -4.36
C GLN A 335 2.66 -13.76 -5.08
N GLY A 336 3.77 -13.86 -4.36
CA GLY A 336 5.11 -13.70 -4.91
C GLY A 336 5.84 -15.01 -5.15
N VAL A 337 5.98 -15.86 -4.12
CA VAL A 337 6.71 -17.13 -4.17
C VAL A 337 5.83 -18.28 -3.72
N ARG A 338 5.81 -19.34 -4.53
CA ARG A 338 5.13 -20.57 -4.17
C ARG A 338 5.81 -21.24 -2.99
N THR A 339 5.02 -21.57 -1.96
CA THR A 339 5.50 -22.26 -0.76
C THR A 339 4.84 -23.61 -0.59
N ARG A 340 5.54 -24.56 0.04
CA ARG A 340 5.00 -25.86 0.44
C ARG A 340 5.41 -26.17 1.87
N THR A 341 4.45 -26.53 2.71
CA THR A 341 4.75 -26.96 4.08
C THR A 341 4.88 -28.49 4.15
N VAL A 342 6.02 -28.97 4.63
CA VAL A 342 6.31 -30.41 4.85
C VAL A 342 6.82 -30.59 6.27
N GLY A 343 6.12 -31.39 7.08
CA GLY A 343 6.53 -31.65 8.47
C GLY A 343 6.64 -30.41 9.36
N GLY A 344 5.84 -29.37 9.07
CA GLY A 344 5.88 -28.09 9.81
C GLY A 344 6.97 -27.11 9.33
N THR A 345 7.74 -27.47 8.31
CA THR A 345 8.74 -26.59 7.68
C THR A 345 8.19 -26.04 6.37
N THR A 346 8.22 -24.72 6.19
CA THR A 346 7.89 -24.07 4.93
C THR A 346 9.09 -24.14 3.99
N LEU A 347 8.88 -24.68 2.81
CA LEU A 347 9.84 -24.76 1.70
C LEU A 347 9.40 -23.79 0.61
N PHE A 348 10.32 -23.00 0.10
CA PHE A 348 10.10 -22.10 -1.03
C PHE A 348 10.45 -22.83 -2.31
N GLN A 349 9.65 -22.69 -3.35
CA GLN A 349 9.79 -23.53 -4.53
C GLN A 349 10.09 -22.76 -5.80
N LYS A 350 9.34 -21.67 -6.05
CA LYS A 350 9.39 -20.95 -7.34
C LYS A 350 8.78 -19.56 -7.20
N ALA A 351 9.39 -18.56 -7.84
CA ALA A 351 8.75 -17.27 -8.10
C ALA A 351 7.52 -17.48 -9.00
N ILE A 352 6.41 -16.86 -8.65
CA ILE A 352 5.16 -16.94 -9.38
C ILE A 352 5.24 -15.98 -10.56
N GLY A 353 5.05 -16.51 -11.76
CA GLY A 353 4.95 -15.71 -12.99
C GLY A 353 3.63 -14.98 -13.05
N ASP A 354 3.66 -13.74 -13.53
CA ASP A 354 2.53 -12.82 -13.50
C ASP A 354 2.50 -11.92 -14.75
N ARG A 355 1.30 -11.56 -15.18
CA ARG A 355 1.04 -10.61 -16.24
C ARG A 355 -0.27 -9.89 -16.03
N GLY A 356 -0.33 -8.65 -16.42
CA GLY A 356 -1.55 -7.88 -16.25
C GLY A 356 -1.52 -6.57 -17.00
N GLY A 357 -2.57 -5.80 -16.77
CA GLY A 357 -2.69 -4.48 -17.32
C GLY A 357 -4.05 -3.86 -17.04
N TRP A 358 -4.11 -2.56 -17.21
CA TRP A 358 -5.34 -1.81 -17.05
C TRP A 358 -5.44 -0.70 -18.09
N PHE A 359 -6.66 -0.26 -18.34
CA PHE A 359 -6.92 0.96 -19.09
C PHE A 359 -8.05 1.76 -18.46
N ALA A 360 -8.05 3.07 -18.68
CA ALA A 360 -9.12 3.95 -18.23
C ALA A 360 -9.32 5.13 -19.18
N VAL A 361 -10.56 5.58 -19.27
CA VAL A 361 -10.97 6.78 -19.99
C VAL A 361 -11.51 7.77 -18.98
N THR A 362 -10.96 8.98 -19.00
CA THR A 362 -11.49 10.13 -18.27
C THR A 362 -12.27 11.02 -19.22
N LEU A 363 -13.48 11.37 -18.85
CA LEU A 363 -14.41 12.23 -19.59
C LEU A 363 -14.72 13.47 -18.74
N GLY A 364 -14.55 14.64 -19.34
CA GLY A 364 -14.76 15.92 -18.66
C GLY A 364 -13.47 16.69 -18.34
N PRO A 365 -13.51 17.81 -17.60
CA PRO A 365 -14.72 18.28 -16.92
C PRO A 365 -15.79 18.84 -17.89
N TRP A 366 -17.05 18.54 -17.58
CA TRP A 366 -18.21 19.25 -18.13
C TRP A 366 -18.83 20.02 -16.97
N ASP A 367 -18.63 21.34 -16.96
CA ASP A 367 -18.90 22.20 -15.79
C ASP A 367 -18.20 21.64 -14.54
N ALA A 368 -18.97 21.12 -13.58
CA ALA A 368 -18.49 20.55 -12.34
C ALA A 368 -18.34 19.01 -12.37
N TRP A 369 -18.73 18.33 -13.46
CA TRP A 369 -18.75 16.87 -13.55
C TRP A 369 -17.54 16.32 -14.28
N SER A 370 -16.97 15.24 -13.74
CA SER A 370 -16.04 14.36 -14.44
C SER A 370 -16.48 12.90 -14.25
N PHE A 371 -16.23 12.10 -15.29
CA PHE A 371 -16.55 10.67 -15.28
C PHE A 371 -15.32 9.87 -15.64
N ASN A 372 -15.18 8.71 -15.03
CA ASN A 372 -14.10 7.79 -15.36
C ASN A 372 -14.68 6.39 -15.51
N VAL A 373 -14.19 5.66 -16.48
CA VAL A 373 -14.49 4.25 -16.72
C VAL A 373 -13.20 3.53 -17.05
N GLY A 374 -13.03 2.33 -16.54
CA GLY A 374 -11.84 1.54 -16.82
C GLY A 374 -11.98 0.11 -16.38
N ALA A 375 -11.02 -0.69 -16.77
CA ALA A 375 -10.92 -2.10 -16.43
C ALA A 375 -9.46 -2.48 -16.18
N GLY A 376 -9.27 -3.54 -15.41
CA GLY A 376 -7.96 -4.12 -15.19
C GLY A 376 -8.04 -5.63 -14.98
N LEU A 377 -6.93 -6.29 -15.23
CA LEU A 377 -6.76 -7.74 -15.15
C LEU A 377 -5.34 -8.06 -14.67
N ASP A 378 -5.24 -8.96 -13.72
CA ASP A 378 -4.01 -9.57 -13.24
C ASP A 378 -4.16 -11.10 -13.35
N GLU A 379 -3.20 -11.78 -13.95
CA GLU A 379 -3.21 -13.23 -14.16
C GLU A 379 -1.87 -13.84 -13.77
N VAL A 380 -1.87 -14.78 -12.84
CA VAL A 380 -0.68 -15.56 -12.50
C VAL A 380 -0.60 -16.84 -13.33
N GLU A 381 0.62 -17.32 -13.56
CA GLU A 381 0.82 -18.61 -14.23
C GLU A 381 0.24 -19.75 -13.36
N SER A 382 -0.85 -20.36 -13.83
CA SER A 382 -1.63 -21.34 -13.05
C SER A 382 -0.80 -22.56 -12.60
N GLU A 383 0.26 -22.92 -13.32
CA GLU A 383 1.18 -23.99 -12.93
C GLU A 383 2.11 -23.61 -11.77
N ASP A 384 2.28 -22.31 -11.50
CA ASP A 384 3.17 -21.78 -10.46
C ASP A 384 2.48 -21.72 -9.09
N VAL A 385 1.17 -21.89 -9.02
CA VAL A 385 0.38 -21.82 -7.78
C VAL A 385 -0.22 -23.15 -7.39
N ASP A 386 -0.54 -23.31 -6.11
CA ASP A 386 -1.21 -24.50 -5.58
C ASP A 386 -2.73 -24.47 -5.80
N ALA A 387 -3.39 -25.61 -5.54
CA ALA A 387 -4.86 -25.65 -5.55
C ALA A 387 -5.42 -24.63 -4.54
N LEU A 388 -6.54 -24.01 -4.91
CA LEU A 388 -7.24 -22.97 -4.14
C LEU A 388 -6.55 -21.61 -4.09
N ALA A 389 -5.37 -21.45 -4.70
CA ALA A 389 -4.73 -20.16 -4.87
C ALA A 389 -5.44 -19.32 -5.95
N ARG A 390 -5.28 -18.01 -5.89
CA ARG A 390 -5.81 -17.06 -6.88
C ARG A 390 -5.07 -17.22 -8.20
N THR A 391 -5.79 -17.26 -9.32
CA THR A 391 -5.20 -17.43 -10.67
C THR A 391 -5.46 -16.25 -11.59
N SER A 392 -6.56 -15.52 -11.37
CA SER A 392 -6.90 -14.31 -12.10
C SER A 392 -7.71 -13.40 -11.20
N ASN A 393 -7.51 -12.11 -11.34
CA ASN A 393 -8.32 -11.10 -10.68
C ASN A 393 -8.61 -9.96 -11.65
N ARG A 394 -9.85 -9.58 -11.79
CA ARG A 394 -10.28 -8.56 -12.74
C ARG A 394 -11.28 -7.61 -12.12
N SER A 395 -11.22 -6.36 -12.57
CA SER A 395 -12.15 -5.34 -12.15
C SER A 395 -12.59 -4.49 -13.33
N LEU A 396 -13.86 -4.11 -13.31
CA LEU A 396 -14.45 -3.08 -14.15
C LEU A 396 -15.00 -2.00 -13.23
N PHE A 397 -14.70 -0.73 -13.48
CA PHE A 397 -15.24 0.38 -12.68
C PHE A 397 -15.81 1.51 -13.56
N ALA A 398 -16.77 2.22 -13.00
CA ALA A 398 -17.25 3.49 -13.53
C ALA A 398 -17.58 4.43 -12.36
N ASN A 399 -17.16 5.71 -12.47
CA ASN A 399 -17.49 6.70 -11.47
C ASN A 399 -17.91 8.03 -12.06
N ALA A 400 -18.62 8.80 -11.24
CA ALA A 400 -18.97 10.20 -11.47
C ALA A 400 -18.51 11.02 -10.27
N ILE A 401 -17.80 12.10 -10.53
CA ILE A 401 -17.28 13.01 -9.51
C ILE A 401 -17.83 14.40 -9.79
N TYR A 402 -18.45 14.98 -8.78
CA TYR A 402 -18.99 16.35 -8.81
C TYR A 402 -18.15 17.26 -7.93
N ALA A 403 -17.57 18.30 -8.53
CA ALA A 403 -16.84 19.34 -7.82
C ALA A 403 -17.83 20.37 -7.26
N LEU A 404 -18.13 20.32 -5.96
CA LEU A 404 -18.94 21.31 -5.27
C LEU A 404 -18.30 22.71 -5.35
N ASN A 405 -16.99 22.76 -5.25
CA ASN A 405 -16.16 23.94 -5.41
C ASN A 405 -14.68 23.49 -5.62
N LYS A 406 -13.73 24.44 -5.61
CA LYS A 406 -12.30 24.15 -5.80
C LYS A 406 -11.69 23.23 -4.73
N SER A 407 -12.31 23.18 -3.55
CA SER A 407 -11.79 22.40 -2.39
C SER A 407 -12.63 21.18 -2.04
N ALA A 408 -13.84 21.00 -2.60
CA ALA A 408 -14.73 19.93 -2.17
C ALA A 408 -15.33 19.18 -3.36
N ASP A 409 -15.19 17.84 -3.32
CA ASP A 409 -15.78 16.92 -4.29
C ASP A 409 -16.70 15.91 -3.60
N ILE A 410 -17.71 15.44 -4.32
CA ILE A 410 -18.48 14.24 -3.99
C ILE A 410 -18.39 13.30 -5.18
N GLY A 411 -18.13 12.02 -4.94
CA GLY A 411 -18.05 11.02 -5.99
C GLY A 411 -18.84 9.77 -5.66
N VAL A 412 -19.32 9.08 -6.70
CA VAL A 412 -19.94 7.77 -6.62
C VAL A 412 -19.23 6.85 -7.61
N GLU A 413 -18.87 5.65 -7.18
CA GLU A 413 -18.23 4.62 -8.00
C GLU A 413 -18.99 3.30 -7.88
N LEU A 414 -19.21 2.68 -9.01
CA LEU A 414 -19.65 1.30 -9.13
C LEU A 414 -18.49 0.50 -9.71
N SER A 415 -18.13 -0.60 -9.05
CA SER A 415 -17.13 -1.54 -9.58
C SER A 415 -17.60 -2.98 -9.42
N GLN A 416 -17.20 -3.81 -10.37
CA GLN A 416 -17.35 -5.25 -10.33
C GLN A 416 -15.97 -5.86 -10.21
N TRP A 417 -15.82 -6.83 -9.30
CA TRP A 417 -14.61 -7.59 -9.07
C TRP A 417 -14.90 -9.07 -9.29
N ARG A 418 -13.93 -9.81 -9.78
CA ARG A 418 -13.99 -11.25 -9.88
C ARG A 418 -12.60 -11.84 -9.72
N THR A 419 -12.49 -12.77 -8.77
CA THR A 419 -11.27 -13.54 -8.54
C THR A 419 -11.52 -15.01 -8.87
N ASP A 420 -10.71 -15.53 -9.78
CA ASP A 420 -10.74 -16.96 -10.17
C ASP A 420 -9.72 -17.72 -9.30
N PHE A 421 -10.08 -18.95 -8.89
CA PHE A 421 -9.25 -19.79 -8.03
C PHE A 421 -8.94 -21.13 -8.71
N LYS A 422 -7.69 -21.61 -8.52
CA LYS A 422 -7.28 -22.91 -9.08
C LYS A 422 -8.06 -24.07 -8.47
N ASN A 423 -8.80 -24.82 -9.29
CA ASN A 423 -9.61 -25.97 -8.89
C ASN A 423 -10.68 -25.64 -7.81
N ALA A 424 -11.23 -24.45 -7.84
CA ALA A 424 -12.31 -24.01 -6.98
C ALA A 424 -13.22 -23.04 -7.74
N ASP A 425 -14.38 -22.74 -7.17
CA ASP A 425 -15.33 -21.78 -7.74
C ASP A 425 -14.76 -20.36 -7.65
N ASP A 426 -15.08 -19.56 -8.65
CA ASP A 426 -14.75 -18.13 -8.71
C ASP A 426 -15.64 -17.34 -7.76
N VAL A 427 -15.20 -16.17 -7.32
CA VAL A 427 -16.00 -15.28 -6.48
C VAL A 427 -16.15 -13.93 -7.16
N ASP A 428 -17.39 -13.50 -7.29
CA ASP A 428 -17.76 -12.18 -7.82
C ASP A 428 -18.14 -11.23 -6.68
N ASP A 429 -17.84 -9.95 -6.87
CA ASP A 429 -18.30 -8.86 -6.01
C ASP A 429 -18.78 -7.68 -6.83
N VAL A 430 -19.78 -6.98 -6.31
CA VAL A 430 -20.23 -5.66 -6.78
C VAL A 430 -20.07 -4.67 -5.63
N ARG A 431 -19.19 -3.69 -5.83
CA ARG A 431 -18.97 -2.62 -4.87
C ARG A 431 -19.65 -1.33 -5.31
N ILE A 432 -20.35 -0.70 -4.38
CA ILE A 432 -20.89 0.67 -4.53
C ILE A 432 -20.21 1.55 -3.49
N GLN A 433 -19.47 2.55 -3.94
CA GLN A 433 -18.74 3.46 -3.07
C GLN A 433 -19.17 4.90 -3.29
N THR A 434 -19.38 5.64 -2.20
CA THR A 434 -19.55 7.10 -2.20
C THR A 434 -18.41 7.73 -1.41
N SER A 435 -17.83 8.81 -1.96
CA SER A 435 -16.70 9.51 -1.37
C SER A 435 -17.00 10.99 -1.20
N PHE A 436 -16.67 11.52 -0.03
CA PHE A 436 -16.66 12.95 0.27
C PHE A 436 -15.21 13.39 0.46
N ILE A 437 -14.76 14.37 -0.32
CA ILE A 437 -13.36 14.78 -0.37
C ILE A 437 -13.27 16.28 -0.14
N TYR A 438 -12.49 16.71 0.86
CA TYR A 438 -12.18 18.11 1.12
C TYR A 438 -10.68 18.35 0.98
N LYS A 439 -10.29 19.16 -0.01
CA LYS A 439 -8.88 19.45 -0.38
C LYS A 439 -8.44 20.79 0.18
N PHE A 440 -7.22 20.88 0.64
CA PHE A 440 -6.60 22.09 1.18
C PHE A 440 -5.12 22.23 0.80
#